data_0978d6d2522c263442f4e0b68f4e091c
#
_entry.id   0978d6d2522c263442f4e0b68f4e091c
#
_cell.length_a   1.000
_cell.length_b   1.000
_cell.length_c   1.000
_cell.angle_alpha   90.00
_cell.angle_beta   90.00
_cell.angle_gamma   90.00
#
_symmetry.space_group_name_H-M   'P 1'
#
loop_
_entity.id
_entity.type
_entity.pdbx_description
1 polymer ?
#
loop_
_entity_poly.entity_id
_entity_poly.type
_entity_poly.pdbx_seq_one_letter_code
_entity_poly.pdbx_strand_id
1 'polypeptide(L)'
;MAQPQSVVDRFISEIGTLESSFNSNLSRVVDGLSGLSDRQLIDAIGQLNLFDELINAGYGDALNNLENGYGELLQDSIALAQSRGIAFTVGEGLQGLQTLQELKTAELLGKAQEHSTTLTNLIFENLYNGRPSNEVVDLLSQTKLADYQLNVAVDTAIKTFDDTARYQVFKGQDVRWTYFGPNDTRTRDICKQTILNEPAEGYTEEEVNNLKTPFGLRGGFNCRHSWTLKA
;
A
#
# COMPACT_ATOMS: atom_id res chain seq x y z
N MET A 1 -7.54 7.91 17.81
CA MET A 1 -6.42 8.11 16.87
C MET A 1 -6.38 6.92 15.91
N ALA A 2 -6.41 7.20 14.60
CA ALA A 2 -6.23 6.16 13.61
C ALA A 2 -4.81 5.58 13.74
N GLN A 3 -4.69 4.27 13.75
CA GLN A 3 -3.40 3.60 13.76
C GLN A 3 -3.05 3.28 12.31
N PRO A 4 -1.83 3.52 11.83
CA PRO A 4 -1.42 3.14 10.48
C PRO A 4 -1.79 1.69 10.14
N GLN A 5 -1.62 0.78 11.09
CA GLN A 5 -1.98 -0.63 10.92
C GLN A 5 -3.48 -0.84 10.67
N SER A 6 -4.37 -0.09 11.32
CA SER A 6 -5.82 -0.23 11.11
C SER A 6 -6.24 0.21 9.69
N VAL A 7 -5.54 1.19 9.11
CA VAL A 7 -5.78 1.60 7.71
C VAL A 7 -5.33 0.51 6.74
N VAL A 8 -4.16 -0.09 6.99
CA VAL A 8 -3.65 -1.24 6.22
C VAL A 8 -4.62 -2.41 6.29
N ASP A 9 -5.02 -2.82 7.50
CA ASP A 9 -5.90 -3.99 7.72
C ASP A 9 -7.26 -3.78 7.06
N ARG A 10 -7.83 -2.56 7.10
CA ARG A 10 -9.09 -2.21 6.43
C ARG A 10 -8.96 -2.41 4.93
N PHE A 11 -7.94 -1.82 4.29
CA PHE A 11 -7.73 -1.96 2.86
C PHE A 11 -7.56 -3.43 2.44
N ILE A 12 -6.72 -4.19 3.13
CA ILE A 12 -6.48 -5.61 2.82
C ILE A 12 -7.76 -6.45 2.99
N SER A 13 -8.58 -6.15 4.00
CA SER A 13 -9.88 -6.81 4.20
C SER A 13 -10.85 -6.50 3.04
N GLU A 14 -10.88 -5.26 2.56
CA GLU A 14 -11.70 -4.87 1.41
C GLU A 14 -11.26 -5.60 0.15
N ILE A 15 -9.94 -5.70 -0.11
CA ILE A 15 -9.39 -6.48 -1.23
C ILE A 15 -9.78 -7.96 -1.11
N GLY A 16 -9.67 -8.56 0.06
CA GLY A 16 -10.09 -9.96 0.29
C GLY A 16 -11.58 -10.19 0.01
N THR A 17 -12.43 -9.19 0.29
CA THR A 17 -13.87 -9.26 0.03
C THR A 17 -14.17 -9.16 -1.47
N LEU A 18 -13.55 -8.22 -2.18
CA LEU A 18 -13.75 -8.05 -3.61
C LEU A 18 -13.23 -9.24 -4.43
N GLU A 19 -12.16 -9.91 -3.98
CA GLU A 19 -11.61 -11.08 -4.68
C GLU A 19 -12.64 -12.19 -4.88
N SER A 20 -13.54 -12.42 -3.93
CA SER A 20 -14.60 -13.43 -4.07
C SER A 20 -15.57 -13.10 -5.22
N SER A 21 -15.96 -11.83 -5.35
CA SER A 21 -16.82 -11.35 -6.43
C SER A 21 -16.09 -11.37 -7.77
N PHE A 22 -14.85 -10.92 -7.80
CA PHE A 22 -14.00 -10.90 -8.99
C PHE A 22 -13.74 -12.31 -9.52
N ASN A 23 -13.41 -13.27 -8.64
CA ASN A 23 -13.20 -14.67 -9.02
C ASN A 23 -14.47 -15.32 -9.62
N SER A 24 -15.66 -14.94 -9.12
CA SER A 24 -16.93 -15.39 -9.72
C SER A 24 -17.12 -14.84 -11.14
N ASN A 25 -16.66 -13.62 -11.42
CA ASN A 25 -16.66 -13.03 -12.74
C ASN A 25 -15.63 -13.71 -13.66
N LEU A 26 -14.42 -13.98 -13.15
CA LEU A 26 -13.38 -14.71 -13.89
C LEU A 26 -13.86 -16.09 -14.35
N SER A 27 -14.58 -16.83 -13.51
CA SER A 27 -15.15 -18.13 -13.90
C SER A 27 -16.06 -18.00 -15.13
N ARG A 28 -16.95 -17.01 -15.16
CA ARG A 28 -17.82 -16.75 -16.31
C ARG A 28 -17.04 -16.35 -17.57
N VAL A 29 -15.98 -15.56 -17.42
CA VAL A 29 -15.08 -15.18 -18.52
C VAL A 29 -14.41 -16.44 -19.10
N VAL A 30 -13.81 -17.27 -18.26
CA VAL A 30 -13.13 -18.51 -18.68
C VAL A 30 -14.10 -19.47 -19.38
N ASP A 31 -15.31 -19.65 -18.85
CA ASP A 31 -16.33 -20.49 -19.45
C ASP A 31 -16.76 -19.95 -20.83
N GLY A 32 -16.89 -18.65 -20.99
CA GLY A 32 -17.20 -18.00 -22.25
C GLY A 32 -16.09 -18.10 -23.31
N LEU A 33 -14.84 -18.23 -22.87
CA LEU A 33 -13.67 -18.41 -23.74
C LEU A 33 -13.38 -19.88 -24.06
N SER A 34 -13.87 -20.79 -23.23
CA SER A 34 -13.69 -22.24 -23.42
C SER A 34 -14.38 -22.74 -24.67
N GLY A 35 -13.67 -23.53 -25.46
CA GLY A 35 -14.21 -24.11 -26.71
C GLY A 35 -14.16 -23.18 -27.92
N LEU A 36 -13.61 -21.97 -27.80
CA LEU A 36 -13.31 -21.12 -28.94
C LEU A 36 -12.16 -21.73 -29.76
N SER A 37 -12.19 -21.52 -31.10
CA SER A 37 -11.02 -21.80 -31.93
C SER A 37 -9.87 -20.88 -31.58
N ASP A 38 -8.62 -21.26 -31.87
CA ASP A 38 -7.41 -20.48 -31.56
C ASP A 38 -7.53 -19.02 -32.00
N ARG A 39 -8.05 -18.80 -33.23
CA ARG A 39 -8.22 -17.43 -33.73
C ARG A 39 -9.24 -16.64 -32.93
N GLN A 40 -10.38 -17.24 -32.59
CA GLN A 40 -11.42 -16.60 -31.79
C GLN A 40 -10.93 -16.33 -30.37
N LEU A 41 -10.15 -17.25 -29.80
CA LEU A 41 -9.54 -17.07 -28.47
C LEU A 41 -8.57 -15.88 -28.46
N ILE A 42 -7.69 -15.80 -29.46
CA ILE A 42 -6.73 -14.66 -29.57
C ILE A 42 -7.51 -13.34 -29.69
N ASP A 43 -8.53 -13.28 -30.56
CA ASP A 43 -9.33 -12.07 -30.75
C ASP A 43 -10.09 -11.68 -29.46
N ALA A 44 -10.64 -12.65 -28.73
CA ALA A 44 -11.36 -12.43 -27.49
C ALA A 44 -10.44 -11.99 -26.34
N ILE A 45 -9.27 -12.61 -26.19
CA ILE A 45 -8.26 -12.21 -25.21
C ILE A 45 -7.73 -10.79 -25.50
N GLY A 46 -7.57 -10.43 -26.78
CA GLY A 46 -7.16 -9.08 -27.16
C GLY A 46 -8.18 -7.97 -26.77
N GLN A 47 -9.43 -8.35 -26.52
CA GLN A 47 -10.51 -7.45 -26.09
C GLN A 47 -10.79 -7.53 -24.58
N LEU A 48 -10.18 -8.52 -23.90
CA LEU A 48 -10.41 -8.74 -22.47
C LEU A 48 -9.69 -7.67 -21.64
N ASN A 49 -10.45 -6.94 -20.82
CA ASN A 49 -9.91 -5.95 -19.90
C ASN A 49 -10.20 -6.31 -18.45
N LEU A 50 -9.41 -7.22 -17.89
CA LEU A 50 -9.56 -7.66 -16.51
C LEU A 50 -9.22 -6.58 -15.49
N PHE A 51 -8.47 -5.54 -15.88
CA PHE A 51 -8.21 -4.42 -15.01
C PHE A 51 -9.48 -3.60 -14.75
N ASP A 52 -10.24 -3.26 -15.79
CA ASP A 52 -11.52 -2.55 -15.61
C ASP A 52 -12.52 -3.41 -14.82
N GLU A 53 -12.56 -4.73 -15.06
CA GLU A 53 -13.36 -5.64 -14.26
C GLU A 53 -12.98 -5.64 -12.78
N LEU A 54 -11.69 -5.56 -12.46
CA LEU A 54 -11.20 -5.46 -11.09
C LEU A 54 -11.56 -4.12 -10.44
N ILE A 55 -11.41 -3.01 -11.17
CA ILE A 55 -11.84 -1.69 -10.72
C ILE A 55 -13.34 -1.69 -10.40
N ASN A 56 -14.16 -2.23 -11.32
CA ASN A 56 -15.62 -2.31 -11.18
C ASN A 56 -16.08 -3.29 -10.09
N ALA A 57 -15.25 -4.30 -9.77
CA ALA A 57 -15.52 -5.22 -8.65
C ALA A 57 -15.34 -4.58 -7.27
N GLY A 58 -14.80 -3.34 -7.19
CA GLY A 58 -14.67 -2.57 -5.96
C GLY A 58 -13.23 -2.14 -5.62
N TYR A 59 -12.24 -2.43 -6.47
CA TYR A 59 -10.86 -2.00 -6.21
C TYR A 59 -10.73 -0.47 -6.19
N GLY A 60 -11.49 0.23 -7.06
CA GLY A 60 -11.56 1.68 -7.04
C GLY A 60 -12.10 2.23 -5.71
N ASP A 61 -13.15 1.60 -5.17
CA ASP A 61 -13.72 1.99 -3.88
C ASP A 61 -12.75 1.73 -2.72
N ALA A 62 -12.02 0.61 -2.74
CA ALA A 62 -10.98 0.31 -1.76
C ALA A 62 -9.85 1.36 -1.79
N LEU A 63 -9.43 1.83 -2.97
CA LEU A 63 -8.46 2.93 -3.09
C LEU A 63 -9.00 4.24 -2.54
N ASN A 64 -10.26 4.60 -2.83
CA ASN A 64 -10.89 5.80 -2.28
C ASN A 64 -10.96 5.73 -0.74
N ASN A 65 -11.26 4.56 -0.18
CA ASN A 65 -11.26 4.35 1.28
C ASN A 65 -9.85 4.44 1.87
N LEU A 66 -8.83 4.00 1.14
CA LEU A 66 -7.43 4.18 1.53
C LEU A 66 -7.04 5.66 1.54
N GLU A 67 -7.49 6.44 0.56
CA GLU A 67 -7.28 7.89 0.52
C GLU A 67 -7.90 8.60 1.72
N ASN A 68 -9.10 8.19 2.13
CA ASN A 68 -9.70 8.66 3.38
C ASN A 68 -8.83 8.33 4.59
N GLY A 69 -8.22 7.15 4.61
CA GLY A 69 -7.26 6.72 5.64
C GLY A 69 -6.03 7.63 5.74
N TYR A 70 -5.48 8.11 4.63
CA TYR A 70 -4.42 9.13 4.65
C TYR A 70 -4.91 10.42 5.33
N GLY A 71 -6.13 10.86 5.01
CA GLY A 71 -6.77 12.01 5.65
C GLY A 71 -6.91 11.84 7.17
N GLU A 72 -7.35 10.66 7.63
CA GLU A 72 -7.46 10.32 9.05
C GLU A 72 -6.10 10.45 9.77
N LEU A 73 -5.03 9.89 9.22
CA LEU A 73 -3.68 9.95 9.79
C LEU A 73 -3.12 11.38 9.87
N LEU A 74 -3.38 12.20 8.85
CA LEU A 74 -3.00 13.61 8.87
C LEU A 74 -3.77 14.38 9.97
N GLN A 75 -5.08 14.17 10.07
CA GLN A 75 -5.90 14.82 11.10
C GLN A 75 -5.46 14.44 12.51
N ASP A 76 -5.08 13.18 12.72
CA ASP A 76 -4.54 12.73 14.02
C ASP A 76 -3.20 13.41 14.37
N SER A 77 -2.34 13.60 13.37
CA SER A 77 -1.08 14.34 13.57
C SER A 77 -1.34 15.80 13.92
N ILE A 78 -2.32 16.45 13.28
CA ILE A 78 -2.74 17.81 13.56
C ILE A 78 -3.34 17.91 14.99
N ALA A 79 -4.24 16.99 15.34
CA ALA A 79 -4.84 16.95 16.68
C ALA A 79 -3.78 16.75 17.78
N LEU A 80 -2.76 15.94 17.52
CA LEU A 80 -1.64 15.75 18.44
C LEU A 80 -0.84 17.06 18.62
N ALA A 81 -0.59 17.80 17.54
CA ALA A 81 0.10 19.11 17.62
C ALA A 81 -0.73 20.12 18.43
N GLN A 82 -2.02 20.22 18.14
CA GLN A 82 -2.94 21.10 18.87
C GLN A 82 -2.99 20.77 20.37
N SER A 83 -2.99 19.50 20.74
CA SER A 83 -2.96 19.07 22.14
C SER A 83 -1.69 19.49 22.89
N ARG A 84 -0.60 19.76 22.14
CA ARG A 84 0.68 20.28 22.65
C ARG A 84 0.80 21.81 22.55
N GLY A 85 -0.27 22.51 22.15
CA GLY A 85 -0.28 23.96 21.97
C GLY A 85 0.44 24.43 20.69
N ILE A 86 0.73 23.52 19.76
CA ILE A 86 1.39 23.82 18.49
C ILE A 86 0.31 24.15 17.46
N ALA A 87 0.35 25.36 16.90
CA ALA A 87 -0.53 25.74 15.80
C ALA A 87 0.04 25.21 14.47
N PHE A 88 -0.70 24.32 13.81
CA PHE A 88 -0.37 23.87 12.46
C PHE A 88 -0.93 24.86 11.43
N THR A 89 -0.04 25.42 10.61
CA THR A 89 -0.44 26.30 9.51
C THR A 89 -0.39 25.52 8.20
N VAL A 90 -1.50 25.52 7.49
CA VAL A 90 -1.61 24.93 6.15
C VAL A 90 -0.62 25.64 5.22
N GLY A 91 0.36 24.93 4.69
CA GLY A 91 1.42 25.49 3.86
C GLY A 91 1.94 24.48 2.83
N GLU A 92 3.13 24.72 2.30
CA GLU A 92 3.79 23.87 1.28
C GLU A 92 3.90 22.39 1.67
N GLY A 93 3.96 22.08 2.96
CA GLY A 93 3.97 20.70 3.46
C GLY A 93 2.76 19.87 3.06
N LEU A 94 1.57 20.47 2.97
CA LEU A 94 0.36 19.76 2.53
C LEU A 94 0.40 19.38 1.05
N GLN A 95 0.93 20.24 0.20
CA GLN A 95 1.09 19.92 -1.21
C GLN A 95 2.03 18.72 -1.42
N GLY A 96 3.12 18.67 -0.65
CA GLY A 96 4.02 17.51 -0.66
C GLY A 96 3.37 16.23 -0.18
N LEU A 97 2.50 16.29 0.83
CA LEU A 97 1.73 15.13 1.30
C LEU A 97 0.70 14.67 0.29
N GLN A 98 0.01 15.59 -0.38
CA GLN A 98 -0.93 15.24 -1.46
C GLN A 98 -0.20 14.54 -2.62
N THR A 99 0.93 15.08 -3.06
CA THR A 99 1.76 14.43 -4.09
C THR A 99 2.23 13.03 -3.65
N LEU A 100 2.63 12.87 -2.39
CA LEU A 100 3.01 11.56 -1.85
C LEU A 100 1.83 10.57 -1.88
N GLN A 101 0.65 11.01 -1.47
CA GLN A 101 -0.59 10.21 -1.53
C GLN A 101 -0.87 9.76 -2.97
N GLU A 102 -0.88 10.69 -3.93
CA GLU A 102 -1.11 10.40 -5.35
C GLU A 102 -0.11 9.38 -5.90
N LEU A 103 1.18 9.53 -5.59
CA LEU A 103 2.23 8.60 -5.99
C LEU A 103 2.01 7.20 -5.40
N LYS A 104 1.60 7.12 -4.13
CA LYS A 104 1.35 5.84 -3.47
C LYS A 104 0.08 5.16 -3.98
N THR A 105 -0.97 5.90 -4.25
CA THR A 105 -2.19 5.37 -4.90
C THR A 105 -1.86 4.85 -6.32
N ALA A 106 -1.06 5.58 -7.10
CA ALA A 106 -0.62 5.14 -8.43
C ALA A 106 0.23 3.86 -8.37
N GLU A 107 1.09 3.70 -7.36
CA GLU A 107 1.85 2.45 -7.12
C GLU A 107 0.90 1.26 -6.91
N LEU A 108 -0.15 1.42 -6.12
CA LEU A 108 -1.13 0.37 -5.85
C LEU A 108 -2.00 0.05 -7.07
N LEU A 109 -2.38 1.07 -7.87
CA LEU A 109 -3.02 0.85 -9.17
C LEU A 109 -2.13 0.04 -10.12
N GLY A 110 -0.83 0.32 -10.13
CA GLY A 110 0.15 -0.47 -10.90
C GLY A 110 0.16 -1.94 -10.50
N LYS A 111 0.03 -2.25 -9.18
CA LYS A 111 -0.07 -3.65 -8.71
C LYS A 111 -1.34 -4.34 -9.20
N ALA A 112 -2.47 -3.66 -9.22
CA ALA A 112 -3.71 -4.20 -9.78
C ALA A 112 -3.58 -4.48 -11.30
N GLN A 113 -2.92 -3.58 -12.04
CA GLN A 113 -2.66 -3.76 -13.46
C GLN A 113 -1.73 -4.96 -13.74
N GLU A 114 -0.64 -5.12 -12.96
CA GLU A 114 0.26 -6.27 -13.03
C GLU A 114 -0.49 -7.58 -12.77
N HIS A 115 -1.34 -7.60 -11.74
CA HIS A 115 -2.16 -8.75 -11.40
C HIS A 115 -3.13 -9.11 -12.53
N SER A 116 -3.86 -8.15 -13.07
CA SER A 116 -4.79 -8.33 -14.18
C SER A 116 -4.11 -8.86 -15.44
N THR A 117 -2.90 -8.37 -15.75
CA THR A 117 -2.07 -8.85 -16.85
C THR A 117 -1.65 -10.31 -16.61
N THR A 118 -1.26 -10.65 -15.39
CA THR A 118 -0.90 -12.03 -15.02
C THR A 118 -2.08 -12.98 -15.21
N LEU A 119 -3.27 -12.60 -14.76
CA LEU A 119 -4.48 -13.41 -14.94
C LEU A 119 -4.85 -13.58 -16.42
N THR A 120 -4.76 -12.51 -17.22
CA THR A 120 -5.02 -12.57 -18.67
C THR A 120 -4.08 -13.57 -19.35
N ASN A 121 -2.78 -13.53 -19.04
CA ASN A 121 -1.79 -14.46 -19.57
C ASN A 121 -2.08 -15.92 -19.14
N LEU A 122 -2.42 -16.13 -17.87
CA LEU A 122 -2.78 -17.46 -17.35
C LEU A 122 -4.01 -18.04 -18.08
N ILE A 123 -5.04 -17.23 -18.29
CA ILE A 123 -6.23 -17.65 -19.05
C ILE A 123 -5.83 -18.04 -20.46
N PHE A 124 -5.13 -17.17 -21.19
CA PHE A 124 -4.73 -17.42 -22.57
C PHE A 124 -3.88 -18.68 -22.69
N GLU A 125 -2.77 -18.76 -21.96
CA GLU A 125 -1.82 -19.86 -22.05
C GLU A 125 -2.46 -21.22 -21.76
N ASN A 126 -3.34 -21.28 -20.75
CA ASN A 126 -3.96 -22.53 -20.35
C ASN A 126 -5.07 -22.95 -21.30
N LEU A 127 -5.95 -22.05 -21.75
CA LEU A 127 -7.00 -22.38 -22.72
C LEU A 127 -6.42 -22.71 -24.11
N TYR A 128 -5.38 -21.97 -24.56
CA TYR A 128 -4.68 -22.22 -25.81
C TYR A 128 -4.02 -23.61 -25.84
N ASN A 129 -3.52 -24.08 -24.70
CA ASN A 129 -2.96 -25.42 -24.55
C ASN A 129 -4.03 -26.51 -24.29
N GLY A 130 -5.31 -26.17 -24.40
CA GLY A 130 -6.42 -27.12 -24.28
C GLY A 130 -6.74 -27.59 -22.87
N ARG A 131 -6.32 -26.81 -21.84
CA ARG A 131 -6.67 -27.13 -20.46
C ARG A 131 -8.17 -26.91 -20.21
N PRO A 132 -8.85 -27.83 -19.50
CA PRO A 132 -10.27 -27.68 -19.15
C PRO A 132 -10.55 -26.38 -18.36
N SER A 133 -11.69 -25.72 -18.61
CA SER A 133 -12.04 -24.44 -17.97
C SER A 133 -12.07 -24.51 -16.46
N ASN A 134 -12.54 -25.58 -15.85
CA ASN A 134 -12.55 -25.76 -14.41
C ASN A 134 -11.14 -25.76 -13.80
N GLU A 135 -10.15 -26.37 -14.47
CA GLU A 135 -8.76 -26.35 -14.00
C GLU A 135 -8.14 -24.96 -14.14
N VAL A 136 -8.52 -24.19 -15.17
CA VAL A 136 -8.09 -22.80 -15.33
C VAL A 136 -8.68 -21.94 -14.22
N VAL A 137 -9.96 -22.08 -13.91
CA VAL A 137 -10.63 -21.37 -12.80
C VAL A 137 -9.96 -21.70 -11.46
N ASP A 138 -9.64 -22.97 -11.20
CA ASP A 138 -8.93 -23.38 -9.99
C ASP A 138 -7.54 -22.71 -9.87
N LEU A 139 -6.83 -22.60 -10.99
CA LEU A 139 -5.53 -21.94 -11.04
C LEU A 139 -5.65 -20.42 -10.74
N LEU A 140 -6.64 -19.76 -11.35
CA LEU A 140 -6.91 -18.34 -11.13
C LEU A 140 -7.28 -18.04 -9.67
N SER A 141 -8.06 -18.92 -9.04
CA SER A 141 -8.46 -18.76 -7.63
C SER A 141 -7.28 -18.81 -6.64
N GLN A 142 -6.16 -19.40 -7.06
CA GLN A 142 -4.93 -19.46 -6.27
C GLN A 142 -4.05 -18.22 -6.48
N THR A 143 -4.31 -17.44 -7.54
CA THR A 143 -3.56 -16.23 -7.88
C THR A 143 -4.25 -15.03 -7.22
N LYS A 144 -3.83 -14.69 -5.99
CA LYS A 144 -4.46 -13.66 -5.17
C LYS A 144 -3.85 -12.29 -5.41
N LEU A 145 -4.71 -11.27 -5.49
CA LEU A 145 -4.29 -9.86 -5.45
C LEU A 145 -3.79 -9.48 -4.05
N ALA A 146 -4.51 -9.89 -2.99
CA ALA A 146 -4.10 -9.71 -1.59
C ALA A 146 -2.93 -10.63 -1.22
N ASP A 147 -1.87 -10.59 -2.02
CA ASP A 147 -0.65 -11.34 -1.78
C ASP A 147 0.30 -10.63 -0.81
N TYR A 148 1.43 -11.26 -0.52
CA TYR A 148 2.47 -10.67 0.31
C TYR A 148 3.01 -9.36 -0.27
N GLN A 149 3.11 -9.22 -1.59
CA GLN A 149 3.68 -8.03 -2.23
C GLN A 149 2.74 -6.82 -2.10
N LEU A 150 1.43 -7.00 -2.30
CA LEU A 150 0.45 -5.94 -2.09
C LEU A 150 0.42 -5.53 -0.61
N ASN A 151 0.37 -6.49 0.32
CA ASN A 151 0.40 -6.21 1.76
C ASN A 151 1.61 -5.35 2.14
N VAL A 152 2.81 -5.70 1.65
CA VAL A 152 4.03 -4.94 1.91
C VAL A 152 4.01 -3.55 1.26
N ALA A 153 3.45 -3.42 0.05
CA ALA A 153 3.33 -2.14 -0.63
C ALA A 153 2.40 -1.19 0.13
N VAL A 154 1.23 -1.66 0.56
CA VAL A 154 0.25 -0.89 1.35
C VAL A 154 0.84 -0.50 2.70
N ASP A 155 1.43 -1.44 3.45
CA ASP A 155 2.05 -1.17 4.75
C ASP A 155 3.16 -0.10 4.62
N THR A 156 3.99 -0.22 3.58
CA THR A 156 5.06 0.75 3.31
C THR A 156 4.48 2.11 2.95
N ALA A 157 3.44 2.17 2.10
CA ALA A 157 2.80 3.42 1.67
C ALA A 157 2.20 4.17 2.87
N ILE A 158 1.39 3.48 3.67
CA ILE A 158 0.69 4.06 4.82
C ILE A 158 1.67 4.56 5.88
N LYS A 159 2.66 3.74 6.26
CA LYS A 159 3.65 4.14 7.26
C LYS A 159 4.55 5.28 6.78
N THR A 160 4.90 5.30 5.49
CA THR A 160 5.67 6.39 4.91
C THR A 160 4.87 7.69 4.94
N PHE A 161 3.57 7.63 4.62
CA PHE A 161 2.69 8.78 4.69
C PHE A 161 2.53 9.28 6.14
N ASP A 162 2.25 8.38 7.10
CA ASP A 162 2.07 8.75 8.52
C ASP A 162 3.31 9.44 9.10
N ASP A 163 4.50 8.86 8.87
CA ASP A 163 5.76 9.46 9.32
C ASP A 163 6.02 10.82 8.67
N THR A 164 5.72 10.95 7.36
CA THR A 164 5.91 12.22 6.63
C THR A 164 4.88 13.25 7.08
N ALA A 165 3.62 12.87 7.28
CA ALA A 165 2.57 13.76 7.77
C ALA A 165 2.92 14.29 9.17
N ARG A 166 3.34 13.39 10.07
CA ARG A 166 3.78 13.79 11.41
C ARG A 166 4.97 14.73 11.37
N TYR A 167 5.97 14.42 10.53
CA TYR A 167 7.10 15.32 10.32
C TYR A 167 6.65 16.70 9.83
N GLN A 168 5.79 16.79 8.81
CA GLN A 168 5.35 18.08 8.27
C GLN A 168 4.57 18.92 9.30
N VAL A 169 3.76 18.26 10.14
CA VAL A 169 2.98 18.92 11.18
C VAL A 169 3.89 19.51 12.29
N PHE A 170 4.98 18.82 12.61
CA PHE A 170 5.90 19.22 13.69
C PHE A 170 7.19 19.89 13.20
N LYS A 171 7.33 20.09 11.89
CA LYS A 171 8.51 20.69 11.28
C LYS A 171 8.82 22.08 11.88
N GLY A 172 10.08 22.28 12.25
CA GLY A 172 10.54 23.52 12.86
C GLY A 172 10.10 23.75 14.31
N GLN A 173 9.44 22.76 14.95
CA GLN A 173 9.07 22.81 16.35
C GLN A 173 10.18 22.23 17.24
N ASP A 174 10.30 22.73 18.47
CA ASP A 174 11.24 22.16 19.44
C ASP A 174 10.67 20.86 20.04
N VAL A 175 10.69 19.80 19.25
CA VAL A 175 10.26 18.46 19.64
C VAL A 175 11.38 17.46 19.45
N ARG A 176 11.28 16.33 20.15
CA ARG A 176 12.24 15.25 20.03
C ARG A 176 11.57 14.02 19.39
N TRP A 177 12.39 13.27 18.69
CA TRP A 177 11.94 12.11 17.92
C TRP A 177 12.59 10.83 18.42
N THR A 178 11.83 9.75 18.41
CA THR A 178 12.34 8.40 18.69
C THR A 178 12.02 7.47 17.53
N TYR A 179 12.95 6.57 17.25
CA TYR A 179 12.80 5.58 16.17
C TYR A 179 12.28 4.28 16.76
N PHE A 180 10.99 4.04 16.64
CA PHE A 180 10.30 2.95 17.29
C PHE A 180 10.04 1.78 16.34
N GLY A 181 10.29 0.55 16.81
CA GLY A 181 10.00 -0.68 16.09
C GLY A 181 10.73 -1.89 16.69
N PRO A 182 10.50 -3.09 16.15
CA PRO A 182 11.10 -4.31 16.65
C PRO A 182 12.62 -4.31 16.43
N ASN A 183 13.36 -4.78 17.44
CA ASN A 183 14.82 -5.01 17.35
C ASN A 183 15.09 -6.52 17.42
N ASP A 184 14.91 -7.20 16.30
CA ASP A 184 15.05 -8.66 16.16
C ASP A 184 16.05 -9.03 15.04
N THR A 185 16.14 -10.33 14.72
CA THR A 185 17.04 -10.85 13.69
C THR A 185 16.73 -10.36 12.28
N ARG A 186 15.48 -9.90 12.01
CA ARG A 186 15.05 -9.34 10.72
C ARG A 186 15.26 -7.83 10.63
N THR A 187 15.68 -7.20 11.73
CA THR A 187 15.92 -5.74 11.76
C THR A 187 17.19 -5.42 10.99
N ARG A 188 17.09 -4.51 10.02
CA ARG A 188 18.24 -4.06 9.23
C ARG A 188 19.25 -3.33 10.09
N ASP A 189 20.54 -3.45 9.75
CA ASP A 189 21.62 -2.84 10.52
C ASP A 189 21.48 -1.31 10.64
N ILE A 190 21.00 -0.62 9.57
CA ILE A 190 20.73 0.82 9.64
C ILE A 190 19.66 1.17 10.68
N CYS A 191 18.62 0.34 10.80
CA CYS A 191 17.57 0.54 11.81
C CYS A 191 18.10 0.23 13.21
N LYS A 192 18.88 -0.84 13.38
CA LYS A 192 19.54 -1.15 14.66
C LYS A 192 20.45 -0.02 15.12
N GLN A 193 21.27 0.53 14.20
CA GLN A 193 22.15 1.65 14.51
C GLN A 193 21.36 2.89 14.94
N THR A 194 20.26 3.20 14.28
CA THR A 194 19.39 4.31 14.66
C THR A 194 18.81 4.12 16.06
N ILE A 195 18.34 2.92 16.41
CA ILE A 195 17.80 2.62 17.74
C ILE A 195 18.90 2.70 18.82
N LEU A 196 20.06 2.08 18.55
CA LEU A 196 21.15 1.99 19.52
C LEU A 196 21.84 3.33 19.80
N ASN A 197 21.86 4.23 18.84
CA ASN A 197 22.50 5.54 18.94
C ASN A 197 21.50 6.65 19.32
N GLU A 198 20.27 6.30 19.69
CA GLU A 198 19.28 7.30 20.10
C GLU A 198 19.73 8.04 21.36
N PRO A 199 19.83 9.39 21.31
CA PRO A 199 20.11 10.21 22.50
C PRO A 199 19.05 10.01 23.61
N ALA A 200 19.43 10.21 24.86
CA ALA A 200 18.50 10.06 25.98
C ALA A 200 17.25 10.92 25.83
N GLU A 201 17.39 12.13 25.30
CA GLU A 201 16.29 13.07 25.02
C GLU A 201 15.55 12.76 23.71
N GLY A 202 16.04 11.82 22.88
CA GLY A 202 15.60 11.60 21.51
C GLY A 202 16.35 12.48 20.50
N TYR A 203 16.10 12.23 19.23
CA TYR A 203 16.72 12.97 18.13
C TYR A 203 16.07 14.33 17.89
N THR A 204 16.85 15.32 17.50
CA THR A 204 16.36 16.56 16.88
C THR A 204 15.93 16.31 15.44
N GLU A 205 15.18 17.26 14.86
CA GLU A 205 14.84 17.23 13.42
C GLU A 205 16.08 17.18 12.53
N GLU A 206 17.10 17.99 12.85
CA GLU A 206 18.35 18.04 12.07
C GLU A 206 19.11 16.71 12.14
N GLU A 207 19.21 16.10 13.32
CA GLU A 207 19.84 14.79 13.48
C GLU A 207 19.12 13.73 12.65
N VAL A 208 17.77 13.66 12.71
CA VAL A 208 16.99 12.68 11.92
C VAL A 208 17.24 12.84 10.42
N ASN A 209 17.26 14.09 9.93
CA ASN A 209 17.50 14.38 8.52
C ASN A 209 18.91 13.97 8.03
N ASN A 210 19.87 13.88 8.94
CA ASN A 210 21.23 13.43 8.66
C ASN A 210 21.46 11.93 8.84
N LEU A 211 20.47 11.19 9.39
CA LEU A 211 20.55 9.74 9.52
C LEU A 211 20.34 9.02 8.17
N LYS A 212 20.74 7.74 8.12
CA LYS A 212 20.39 6.85 7.01
C LYS A 212 18.92 6.40 7.03
N THR A 213 18.18 6.80 8.04
CA THR A 213 16.76 6.50 8.26
C THR A 213 15.91 7.77 8.39
N PRO A 214 16.00 8.77 7.47
CA PRO A 214 15.24 10.00 7.59
C PRO A 214 13.73 9.73 7.53
N PHE A 215 12.90 10.69 7.92
CA PHE A 215 11.44 10.54 8.10
C PHE A 215 10.74 9.80 6.95
N GLY A 216 10.83 10.28 5.72
CA GLY A 216 10.12 9.70 4.57
C GLY A 216 10.70 8.39 4.06
N LEU A 217 11.98 8.07 4.35
CA LEU A 217 12.63 6.85 3.89
C LEU A 217 12.70 5.77 4.96
N ARG A 218 12.80 6.17 6.25
CA ARG A 218 12.97 5.22 7.36
C ARG A 218 14.11 4.22 7.06
N GLY A 219 13.90 2.92 7.26
CA GLY A 219 14.84 1.87 6.84
C GLY A 219 14.62 1.37 5.41
N GLY A 220 13.85 2.09 4.57
CA GLY A 220 13.50 1.72 3.20
C GLY A 220 12.24 0.86 3.10
N PHE A 221 12.01 0.29 1.92
CA PHE A 221 10.84 -0.55 1.61
C PHE A 221 10.67 -1.68 2.63
N ASN A 222 9.42 -1.94 3.05
CA ASN A 222 9.09 -2.95 4.08
C ASN A 222 9.80 -2.72 5.43
N CYS A 223 10.00 -1.46 5.81
CA CYS A 223 10.56 -1.12 7.11
C CYS A 223 9.47 -1.22 8.19
N ARG A 224 9.75 -1.97 9.26
CA ARG A 224 8.84 -2.18 10.40
C ARG A 224 8.95 -1.09 11.48
N HIS A 225 9.79 -0.08 11.27
CA HIS A 225 10.01 1.02 12.20
C HIS A 225 9.31 2.29 11.71
N SER A 226 8.97 3.16 12.63
CA SER A 226 8.37 4.46 12.39
C SER A 226 8.99 5.50 13.32
N TRP A 227 8.97 6.76 12.87
CA TRP A 227 9.33 7.90 13.69
C TRP A 227 8.12 8.35 14.52
N THR A 228 8.32 8.55 15.81
CA THR A 228 7.29 9.09 16.71
C THR A 228 7.89 10.15 17.61
N LEU A 229 7.04 11.01 18.17
CA LEU A 229 7.50 12.00 19.13
C LEU A 229 7.91 11.31 20.43
N LYS A 230 9.04 11.71 20.96
CA LYS A 230 9.46 11.28 22.28
C LYS A 230 8.58 11.94 23.34
N ALA A 231 8.17 11.16 24.34
CA ALA A 231 7.31 11.62 25.43
C ALA A 231 8.06 12.53 26.40
#